data_1aa02be48043f3394b4eb2109e99fc1c
#
_entry.id   1aa02be48043f3394b4eb2109e99fc1c
#
_cell.length_a   1.000
_cell.length_b   1.000
_cell.length_c   1.000
_cell.angle_alpha   90.00
_cell.angle_beta   90.00
_cell.angle_gamma   90.00
#
_symmetry.space_group_name_H-M   'P 1'
#
loop_
_entity.id
_entity.type
_entity.pdbx_description
1 polymer ?
#
loop_
_entity_poly.entity_id
_entity_poly.type
_entity_poly.pdbx_seq_one_letter_code
_entity_poly.pdbx_strand_id
1 'polypeptide(L)'
;LANGLPIDFAPPHEAESAPEIAARCAAAGAFVSIVHPAWYSLGVDDARSIEAAHAIEVYNHTSAIKTDRGDGTVLLDQMLALGHRLNALACDDAHFELDDAFGAWVMVRATERSPESLLAALKSGHYYSSTGVELHGIHFDGDEVVVDCSPATGIYLQGKGSREVHAIGHGLTQARLPAYKLGKQGFMRLTVVDARG
;
A
#
# COMPACT_ATOMS: atom_id res chain seq x y z
N LEU A 1 -6.40 8.86 -7.45
CA LEU A 1 -6.93 9.57 -6.28
C LEU A 1 -5.88 10.55 -5.73
N ALA A 2 -6.31 11.69 -5.23
CA ALA A 2 -5.44 12.67 -4.57
C ALA A 2 -6.09 13.15 -3.26
N ASN A 3 -5.31 13.14 -2.17
CA ASN A 3 -5.73 13.58 -0.86
C ASN A 3 -4.93 14.81 -0.42
N GLY A 4 -5.58 15.76 0.25
CA GLY A 4 -4.94 16.97 0.76
C GLY A 4 -4.77 18.07 -0.30
N LEU A 5 -5.67 18.14 -1.28
CA LEU A 5 -5.73 19.24 -2.24
C LEU A 5 -6.18 20.53 -1.57
N PRO A 6 -5.64 21.72 -1.97
CA PRO A 6 -6.17 23.01 -1.57
C PRO A 6 -7.65 23.17 -1.97
N ILE A 7 -8.40 23.95 -1.19
CA ILE A 7 -9.83 24.16 -1.44
C ILE A 7 -10.14 24.85 -2.78
N ASP A 8 -9.19 25.62 -3.28
CA ASP A 8 -9.24 26.34 -4.56
C ASP A 8 -8.59 25.58 -5.73
N PHE A 9 -8.23 24.31 -5.52
CA PHE A 9 -7.64 23.48 -6.56
C PHE A 9 -8.63 23.34 -7.74
N ALA A 10 -8.19 23.72 -8.94
CA ALA A 10 -9.02 23.65 -10.14
C ALA A 10 -9.37 22.19 -10.47
N PRO A 11 -10.65 21.87 -10.78
CA PRO A 11 -11.06 20.51 -11.15
C PRO A 11 -10.32 20.05 -12.42
N PRO A 12 -10.26 18.71 -12.66
CA PRO A 12 -9.78 18.18 -13.94
C PRO A 12 -10.61 18.69 -15.12
N HIS A 13 -9.95 18.88 -16.26
CA HIS A 13 -10.64 19.21 -17.51
C HIS A 13 -10.51 18.08 -18.53
N GLU A 14 -11.42 18.03 -19.51
CA GLU A 14 -11.56 16.89 -20.45
C GLU A 14 -10.28 16.55 -21.24
N ALA A 15 -9.42 17.54 -21.49
CA ALA A 15 -8.15 17.33 -22.21
C ALA A 15 -6.99 16.88 -21.31
N GLU A 16 -7.19 16.81 -20.00
CA GLU A 16 -6.12 16.49 -19.05
C GLU A 16 -5.99 14.98 -18.89
N SER A 17 -4.82 14.44 -19.19
CA SER A 17 -4.52 13.01 -19.00
C SER A 17 -4.30 12.66 -17.51
N ALA A 18 -4.39 11.37 -17.18
CA ALA A 18 -4.12 10.90 -15.82
C ALA A 18 -2.70 11.26 -15.30
N PRO A 19 -1.62 11.16 -16.07
CA PRO A 19 -0.31 11.66 -15.66
C PRO A 19 -0.27 13.16 -15.36
N GLU A 20 -0.92 13.97 -16.19
CA GLU A 20 -0.94 15.43 -16.04
C GLU A 20 -1.70 15.87 -14.79
N ILE A 21 -2.90 15.32 -14.54
CA ILE A 21 -3.64 15.61 -13.32
C ILE A 21 -2.89 15.11 -12.08
N ALA A 22 -2.25 13.95 -12.14
CA ALA A 22 -1.45 13.41 -11.05
C ALA A 22 -0.28 14.35 -10.70
N ALA A 23 0.45 14.82 -11.70
CA ALA A 23 1.55 15.76 -11.54
C ALA A 23 1.07 17.09 -10.94
N ARG A 24 -0.04 17.64 -11.42
CA ARG A 24 -0.65 18.86 -10.89
C ARG A 24 -1.12 18.72 -9.45
N CYS A 25 -1.73 17.59 -9.09
CA CYS A 25 -2.12 17.29 -7.71
C CYS A 25 -0.90 17.19 -6.79
N ALA A 26 0.14 16.48 -7.22
CA ALA A 26 1.37 16.35 -6.42
C ALA A 26 2.08 17.70 -6.24
N ALA A 27 2.13 18.55 -7.29
CA ALA A 27 2.68 19.90 -7.22
C ALA A 27 1.89 20.81 -6.26
N ALA A 28 0.59 20.61 -6.12
CA ALA A 28 -0.27 21.27 -5.14
C ALA A 28 -0.11 20.73 -3.71
N GLY A 29 0.77 19.77 -3.49
CA GLY A 29 1.08 19.20 -2.18
C GLY A 29 0.28 17.94 -1.80
N ALA A 30 -0.59 17.43 -2.68
CA ALA A 30 -1.40 16.26 -2.38
C ALA A 30 -0.58 14.96 -2.27
N PHE A 31 -1.14 13.97 -1.55
CA PHE A 31 -0.76 12.58 -1.66
C PHE A 31 -1.53 11.96 -2.83
N VAL A 32 -0.83 11.42 -3.82
CA VAL A 32 -1.40 10.83 -5.03
C VAL A 32 -1.24 9.33 -5.00
N SER A 33 -2.32 8.60 -5.30
CA SER A 33 -2.30 7.13 -5.38
C SER A 33 -2.94 6.61 -6.68
N ILE A 34 -2.41 5.51 -7.19
CA ILE A 34 -3.01 4.70 -8.26
C ILE A 34 -4.01 3.77 -7.59
N VAL A 35 -5.30 3.97 -7.87
CA VAL A 35 -6.40 3.30 -7.19
C VAL A 35 -6.91 2.10 -8.00
N HIS A 36 -7.44 1.08 -7.29
CA HIS A 36 -8.09 -0.14 -7.82
C HIS A 36 -7.50 -0.63 -9.16
N PRO A 37 -6.17 -0.84 -9.27
CA PRO A 37 -5.53 -1.14 -10.55
C PRO A 37 -6.05 -2.44 -11.19
N ALA A 38 -6.39 -3.44 -10.38
CA ALA A 38 -6.94 -4.70 -10.86
C ALA A 38 -8.33 -4.53 -11.48
N TRP A 39 -9.14 -3.61 -10.97
CA TRP A 39 -10.48 -3.35 -11.52
C TRP A 39 -10.41 -2.83 -12.95
N TYR A 40 -9.51 -1.88 -13.23
CA TYR A 40 -9.25 -1.37 -14.57
C TYR A 40 -8.33 -2.25 -15.42
N SER A 41 -7.77 -3.32 -14.85
CA SER A 41 -6.73 -4.12 -15.50
C SER A 41 -5.51 -3.27 -15.94
N LEU A 42 -5.12 -2.31 -15.09
CA LEU A 42 -3.98 -1.45 -15.36
C LEU A 42 -2.70 -2.27 -15.47
N GLY A 43 -1.94 -1.99 -16.53
CA GLY A 43 -0.63 -2.60 -16.77
C GLY A 43 0.51 -1.77 -16.17
N VAL A 44 1.71 -2.33 -16.25
CA VAL A 44 2.94 -1.67 -15.78
C VAL A 44 3.18 -0.35 -16.52
N ASP A 45 2.92 -0.29 -17.82
CA ASP A 45 3.16 0.92 -18.61
C ASP A 45 2.19 2.04 -18.23
N ASP A 46 0.95 1.71 -17.92
CA ASP A 46 -0.03 2.68 -17.40
C ASP A 46 0.44 3.24 -16.05
N ALA A 47 0.82 2.36 -15.11
CA ALA A 47 1.30 2.75 -13.79
C ALA A 47 2.58 3.61 -13.86
N ARG A 48 3.52 3.25 -14.75
CA ARG A 48 4.77 4.00 -14.97
C ARG A 48 4.53 5.41 -15.50
N SER A 49 3.47 5.61 -16.28
CA SER A 49 3.14 6.95 -16.79
C SER A 49 2.75 7.94 -15.69
N ILE A 50 2.28 7.42 -14.53
CA ILE A 50 1.85 8.25 -13.39
C ILE A 50 3.04 8.42 -12.41
N GLU A 51 4.12 9.08 -12.88
CA GLU A 51 5.36 9.25 -12.12
C GLU A 51 5.17 9.98 -10.77
N ALA A 52 4.15 10.82 -10.67
CA ALA A 52 3.84 11.58 -9.47
C ALA A 52 3.14 10.77 -8.37
N ALA A 53 2.85 9.49 -8.59
CA ALA A 53 2.20 8.64 -7.60
C ALA A 53 3.13 8.34 -6.41
N HIS A 54 2.58 8.38 -5.19
CA HIS A 54 3.23 7.99 -3.94
C HIS A 54 2.92 6.55 -3.56
N ALA A 55 1.78 6.01 -4.01
CA ALA A 55 1.29 4.69 -3.65
C ALA A 55 0.49 4.01 -4.75
N ILE A 56 0.36 2.68 -4.64
CA ILE A 56 -0.58 1.85 -5.40
C ILE A 56 -1.51 1.15 -4.40
N GLU A 57 -2.79 1.12 -4.68
CA GLU A 57 -3.72 0.28 -3.93
C GLU A 57 -3.39 -1.20 -4.16
N VAL A 58 -3.00 -1.87 -3.07
CA VAL A 58 -2.78 -3.31 -3.03
C VAL A 58 -4.05 -4.05 -2.65
N TYR A 59 -5.01 -3.35 -2.04
CA TYR A 59 -6.34 -3.86 -1.74
C TYR A 59 -7.39 -2.75 -1.77
N ASN A 60 -8.47 -2.99 -2.53
CA ASN A 60 -9.65 -2.15 -2.60
C ASN A 60 -10.86 -3.01 -2.26
N HIS A 61 -11.54 -2.72 -1.15
CA HIS A 61 -12.57 -3.59 -0.60
C HIS A 61 -13.82 -3.65 -1.49
N THR A 62 -14.31 -2.51 -1.95
CA THR A 62 -15.47 -2.47 -2.87
C THR A 62 -15.19 -3.22 -4.17
N SER A 63 -14.00 -3.06 -4.75
CA SER A 63 -13.63 -3.82 -5.96
C SER A 63 -13.54 -5.32 -5.70
N ALA A 64 -13.05 -5.73 -4.51
CA ALA A 64 -13.00 -7.14 -4.12
C ALA A 64 -14.41 -7.75 -4.05
N ILE A 65 -15.34 -7.12 -3.32
CA ILE A 65 -16.68 -7.68 -3.11
C ILE A 65 -17.59 -7.58 -4.34
N LYS A 66 -17.47 -6.51 -5.16
CA LYS A 66 -18.29 -6.32 -6.36
C LYS A 66 -17.82 -7.14 -7.56
N THR A 67 -16.52 -7.33 -7.73
CA THR A 67 -15.96 -7.83 -9.00
C THR A 67 -14.85 -8.88 -8.84
N ASP A 68 -14.48 -9.23 -7.61
CA ASP A 68 -13.33 -10.11 -7.32
C ASP A 68 -12.00 -9.57 -7.91
N ARG A 69 -11.85 -8.24 -7.97
CA ARG A 69 -10.68 -7.54 -8.52
C ARG A 69 -10.12 -6.49 -7.54
N GLY A 70 -9.99 -6.89 -6.27
CA GLY A 70 -9.48 -5.99 -5.22
C GLY A 70 -7.96 -5.96 -5.07
N ASP A 71 -7.23 -6.96 -5.59
CA ASP A 71 -5.80 -7.15 -5.36
C ASP A 71 -4.94 -6.45 -6.42
N GLY A 72 -4.13 -5.47 -5.99
CA GLY A 72 -3.14 -4.78 -6.82
C GLY A 72 -1.68 -5.12 -6.48
N THR A 73 -1.44 -6.12 -5.63
CA THR A 73 -0.11 -6.46 -5.10
C THR A 73 0.89 -6.79 -6.20
N VAL A 74 0.46 -7.54 -7.23
CA VAL A 74 1.34 -7.92 -8.35
C VAL A 74 1.86 -6.70 -9.10
N LEU A 75 1.00 -5.70 -9.35
CA LEU A 75 1.42 -4.47 -10.01
C LEU A 75 2.42 -3.69 -9.15
N LEU A 76 2.18 -3.57 -7.84
CA LEU A 76 3.14 -2.94 -6.92
C LEU A 76 4.50 -3.63 -6.98
N ASP A 77 4.55 -4.97 -6.88
CA ASP A 77 5.80 -5.73 -6.92
C ASP A 77 6.55 -5.54 -8.25
N GLN A 78 5.84 -5.47 -9.38
CA GLN A 78 6.43 -5.18 -10.68
C GLN A 78 7.04 -3.78 -10.74
N MET A 79 6.33 -2.77 -10.22
CA MET A 79 6.81 -1.38 -10.16
C MET A 79 8.05 -1.26 -9.26
N LEU A 80 8.03 -1.87 -8.08
CA LEU A 80 9.16 -1.92 -7.15
C LEU A 80 10.37 -2.62 -7.80
N ALA A 81 10.15 -3.71 -8.54
CA ALA A 81 11.20 -4.44 -9.25
C ALA A 81 11.85 -3.63 -10.39
N LEU A 82 11.14 -2.64 -10.93
CA LEU A 82 11.64 -1.68 -11.91
C LEU A 82 12.34 -0.47 -11.24
N GLY A 83 12.34 -0.39 -9.91
CA GLY A 83 13.01 0.67 -9.15
C GLY A 83 12.14 1.86 -8.79
N HIS A 84 10.83 1.83 -9.09
CA HIS A 84 9.89 2.86 -8.63
C HIS A 84 9.70 2.76 -7.12
N ARG A 85 9.64 3.92 -6.44
CA ARG A 85 9.43 3.99 -4.98
C ARG A 85 7.96 4.29 -4.72
N LEU A 86 7.17 3.24 -4.56
CA LEU A 86 5.75 3.32 -4.29
C LEU A 86 5.42 2.57 -3.00
N ASN A 87 4.48 3.10 -2.23
CA ASN A 87 3.97 2.46 -1.02
C ASN A 87 2.73 1.64 -1.34
N ALA A 88 2.47 0.62 -0.50
CA ALA A 88 1.23 -0.13 -0.53
C ALA A 88 0.11 0.67 0.14
N LEU A 89 -1.04 0.79 -0.50
CA LEU A 89 -2.24 1.42 0.05
C LEU A 89 -3.38 0.42 0.08
N ALA A 90 -4.19 0.41 1.13
CA ALA A 90 -5.48 -0.28 1.16
C ALA A 90 -6.58 0.68 1.56
N CYS A 91 -7.76 0.53 0.98
CA CYS A 91 -8.93 1.32 1.29
C CYS A 91 -10.23 0.57 1.02
N ASP A 92 -11.31 1.10 1.54
CA ASP A 92 -12.65 0.59 1.27
C ASP A 92 -13.15 0.96 -0.12
N ASP A 93 -12.95 2.20 -0.53
CA ASP A 93 -13.64 2.80 -1.69
C ASP A 93 -15.16 2.69 -1.56
N ALA A 94 -15.67 2.87 -0.33
CA ALA A 94 -17.05 2.60 0.04
C ALA A 94 -18.03 3.58 -0.62
N HIS A 95 -19.08 3.03 -1.19
CA HIS A 95 -20.19 3.78 -1.80
C HIS A 95 -21.50 3.63 -1.02
N PHE A 96 -21.50 2.78 0.02
CA PHE A 96 -22.65 2.49 0.89
C PHE A 96 -23.89 1.93 0.17
N GLU A 97 -23.68 1.40 -1.02
CA GLU A 97 -24.70 0.65 -1.77
C GLU A 97 -24.72 -0.84 -1.38
N LEU A 98 -23.61 -1.31 -0.86
CA LEU A 98 -23.38 -2.65 -0.30
C LEU A 98 -22.76 -2.49 1.09
N ASP A 99 -22.51 -3.61 1.77
CA ASP A 99 -21.70 -3.65 2.99
C ASP A 99 -20.20 -3.59 2.62
N ASP A 100 -19.80 -2.42 2.12
CA ASP A 100 -18.48 -2.15 1.54
C ASP A 100 -17.62 -1.21 2.38
N ALA A 101 -18.01 -0.96 3.63
CA ALA A 101 -17.28 -0.10 4.55
C ALA A 101 -16.54 -0.92 5.63
N PHE A 102 -15.39 -0.37 6.09
CA PHE A 102 -14.56 -0.94 7.16
C PHE A 102 -13.94 -2.32 6.84
N GLY A 103 -13.76 -2.65 5.57
CA GLY A 103 -13.06 -3.85 5.11
C GLY A 103 -11.56 -3.64 4.93
N ALA A 104 -11.11 -2.38 4.71
CA ALA A 104 -9.70 -2.06 4.55
C ALA A 104 -9.37 -0.61 4.92
N TRP A 105 -8.17 -0.39 5.45
CA TRP A 105 -7.70 0.92 5.87
C TRP A 105 -6.18 1.02 5.93
N VAL A 106 -5.68 2.21 6.24
CA VAL A 106 -4.27 2.42 6.58
C VAL A 106 -4.14 2.80 8.05
N MET A 107 -3.13 2.23 8.71
CA MET A 107 -2.71 2.61 10.06
C MET A 107 -1.55 3.60 9.94
N VAL A 108 -1.81 4.86 10.28
CA VAL A 108 -0.88 5.97 10.07
C VAL A 108 -0.12 6.30 11.35
N ARG A 109 1.21 6.37 11.26
CA ARG A 109 2.07 6.85 12.32
C ARG A 109 2.32 8.35 12.14
N ALA A 110 1.52 9.17 12.81
CA ALA A 110 1.62 10.63 12.80
C ALA A 110 1.98 11.16 14.21
N THR A 111 2.54 12.36 14.27
CA THR A 111 2.88 13.03 15.54
C THR A 111 1.65 13.58 16.25
N GLU A 112 0.62 13.93 15.48
CA GLU A 112 -0.67 14.44 15.97
C GLU A 112 -1.79 14.12 14.97
N ARG A 113 -3.05 14.28 15.39
CA ARG A 113 -4.23 14.05 14.55
C ARG A 113 -4.66 15.33 13.83
N SER A 114 -3.71 15.96 13.12
CA SER A 114 -4.01 17.08 12.21
C SER A 114 -3.96 16.62 10.76
N PRO A 115 -4.72 17.26 9.83
CA PRO A 115 -4.65 16.95 8.41
C PRO A 115 -3.23 17.04 7.85
N GLU A 116 -2.47 18.02 8.26
CA GLU A 116 -1.09 18.28 7.83
C GLU A 116 -0.15 17.14 8.28
N SER A 117 -0.26 16.72 9.54
CA SER A 117 0.56 15.64 10.09
C SER A 117 0.23 14.29 9.46
N LEU A 118 -1.06 14.01 9.22
CA LEU A 118 -1.51 12.81 8.53
C LEU A 118 -1.03 12.78 7.07
N LEU A 119 -1.17 13.91 6.35
CA LEU A 119 -0.72 14.02 4.96
C LEU A 119 0.81 13.84 4.85
N ALA A 120 1.57 14.46 5.76
CA ALA A 120 3.01 14.31 5.80
C ALA A 120 3.43 12.85 6.07
N ALA A 121 2.74 12.16 6.98
CA ALA A 121 2.99 10.75 7.28
C ALA A 121 2.69 9.84 6.08
N LEU A 122 1.57 10.07 5.37
CA LEU A 122 1.23 9.34 4.15
C LEU A 122 2.29 9.54 3.06
N LYS A 123 2.70 10.77 2.79
CA LYS A 123 3.73 11.10 1.78
C LYS A 123 5.09 10.51 2.13
N SER A 124 5.40 10.37 3.42
CA SER A 124 6.65 9.77 3.91
C SER A 124 6.61 8.24 4.03
N GLY A 125 5.46 7.61 3.73
CA GLY A 125 5.29 6.16 3.87
C GLY A 125 5.24 5.69 5.33
N HIS A 126 4.91 6.57 6.29
CA HIS A 126 4.79 6.24 7.70
C HIS A 126 3.42 5.64 8.00
N TYR A 127 3.07 4.58 7.32
CA TYR A 127 1.82 3.84 7.50
C TYR A 127 1.97 2.40 7.02
N TYR A 128 1.04 1.55 7.38
CA TYR A 128 0.84 0.24 6.77
C TYR A 128 -0.63 0.04 6.41
N SER A 129 -0.87 -0.82 5.42
CA SER A 129 -2.19 -1.21 4.96
C SER A 129 -2.70 -2.42 5.73
N SER A 130 -3.99 -2.45 6.06
CA SER A 130 -4.57 -3.54 6.84
C SER A 130 -6.02 -3.81 6.44
N THR A 131 -6.39 -5.08 6.54
CA THR A 131 -7.76 -5.61 6.54
C THR A 131 -8.15 -6.17 7.92
N GLY A 132 -7.34 -5.88 8.97
CA GLY A 132 -7.62 -6.30 10.34
C GLY A 132 -6.40 -6.71 11.17
N VAL A 133 -5.28 -7.04 10.53
CA VAL A 133 -4.03 -7.32 11.24
C VAL A 133 -3.46 -6.04 11.84
N GLU A 134 -2.96 -6.12 13.07
CA GLU A 134 -2.23 -5.04 13.74
C GLU A 134 -0.74 -5.35 13.78
N LEU A 135 0.09 -4.38 13.35
CA LEU A 135 1.54 -4.42 13.52
C LEU A 135 1.91 -3.61 14.77
N HIS A 136 2.54 -4.28 15.73
CA HIS A 136 2.98 -3.67 16.99
C HIS A 136 4.42 -3.18 16.91
N GLY A 137 5.24 -3.81 16.06
CA GLY A 137 6.63 -3.41 15.85
C GLY A 137 7.24 -4.06 14.62
N ILE A 138 8.09 -3.32 13.94
CA ILE A 138 8.97 -3.81 12.87
C ILE A 138 10.32 -3.12 13.05
N HIS A 139 11.39 -3.91 13.13
CA HIS A 139 12.74 -3.36 13.21
C HIS A 139 13.78 -4.37 12.67
N PHE A 140 14.94 -3.86 12.34
CA PHE A 140 16.11 -4.69 12.06
C PHE A 140 16.86 -5.02 13.35
N ASP A 141 17.21 -6.30 13.50
CA ASP A 141 18.13 -6.78 14.51
C ASP A 141 19.25 -7.56 13.80
N GLY A 142 20.37 -6.90 13.58
CA GLY A 142 21.42 -7.39 12.68
C GLY A 142 20.89 -7.54 11.26
N ASP A 143 20.99 -8.75 10.71
CA ASP A 143 20.55 -9.12 9.37
C ASP A 143 19.13 -9.71 9.32
N GLU A 144 18.38 -9.61 10.41
CA GLU A 144 17.02 -10.11 10.52
C GLU A 144 16.01 -8.96 10.61
N VAL A 145 14.83 -9.14 10.02
CA VAL A 145 13.65 -8.32 10.28
C VAL A 145 12.85 -8.99 11.39
N VAL A 146 12.66 -8.28 12.49
CA VAL A 146 11.81 -8.70 13.61
C VAL A 146 10.47 -8.03 13.46
N VAL A 147 9.42 -8.83 13.53
CA VAL A 147 8.02 -8.39 13.38
C VAL A 147 7.24 -8.81 14.60
N ASP A 148 6.55 -7.85 15.22
CA ASP A 148 5.57 -8.06 16.28
C ASP A 148 4.17 -7.68 15.76
N CYS A 149 3.18 -8.55 15.92
CA CYS A 149 1.85 -8.34 15.34
C CYS A 149 0.74 -8.99 16.19
N SER A 150 -0.51 -8.70 15.85
CA SER A 150 -1.67 -9.49 16.32
C SER A 150 -1.57 -10.95 15.82
N PRO A 151 -2.31 -11.91 16.41
CA PRO A 151 -2.20 -13.33 16.07
C PRO A 151 -2.34 -13.60 14.57
N ALA A 152 -1.31 -14.22 13.98
CA ALA A 152 -1.18 -14.49 12.56
C ALA A 152 -1.01 -15.98 12.26
N THR A 153 -1.25 -16.36 11.00
CA THR A 153 -0.98 -17.69 10.44
C THR A 153 0.23 -17.68 9.52
N GLY A 154 0.62 -16.50 9.00
CA GLY A 154 1.77 -16.34 8.14
C GLY A 154 2.38 -14.95 8.22
N ILE A 155 3.70 -14.86 8.23
CA ILE A 155 4.47 -13.62 8.19
C ILE A 155 5.52 -13.79 7.10
N TYR A 156 5.44 -12.97 6.05
CA TYR A 156 6.21 -13.12 4.83
C TYR A 156 7.02 -11.85 4.55
N LEU A 157 8.32 -11.99 4.34
CA LEU A 157 9.18 -10.92 3.85
C LEU A 157 9.59 -11.26 2.42
N GLN A 158 9.14 -10.46 1.46
CA GLN A 158 9.26 -10.71 0.03
C GLN A 158 10.17 -9.67 -0.62
N GLY A 159 10.94 -10.12 -1.61
CA GLY A 159 11.80 -9.28 -2.43
C GLY A 159 11.49 -9.46 -3.91
N LYS A 160 12.42 -9.08 -4.77
CA LYS A 160 12.26 -9.16 -6.23
C LYS A 160 12.12 -10.60 -6.71
N GLY A 161 11.14 -10.86 -7.57
CA GLY A 161 10.87 -12.18 -8.17
C GLY A 161 10.29 -13.15 -7.14
N SER A 162 10.84 -14.36 -7.07
CA SER A 162 10.40 -15.42 -6.15
C SER A 162 11.15 -15.43 -4.82
N ARG A 163 11.92 -14.39 -4.50
CA ARG A 163 12.71 -14.34 -3.27
C ARG A 163 11.85 -13.98 -2.10
N GLU A 164 11.83 -14.87 -1.10
CA GLU A 164 11.04 -14.70 0.10
C GLU A 164 11.69 -15.42 1.29
N VAL A 165 11.34 -14.98 2.47
CA VAL A 165 11.50 -15.70 3.74
C VAL A 165 10.22 -15.55 4.53
N HIS A 166 9.86 -16.59 5.29
CA HIS A 166 8.58 -16.59 5.99
C HIS A 166 8.63 -17.36 7.32
N ALA A 167 7.62 -17.10 8.14
CA ALA A 167 7.20 -17.91 9.26
C ALA A 167 5.73 -18.29 9.07
N ILE A 168 5.40 -19.58 9.15
CA ILE A 168 4.04 -20.10 9.02
C ILE A 168 3.73 -20.90 10.27
N GLY A 169 2.54 -20.69 10.85
CA GLY A 169 2.10 -21.35 12.08
C GLY A 169 0.69 -20.92 12.49
N HIS A 170 0.32 -21.17 13.73
CA HIS A 170 -0.95 -20.75 14.29
C HIS A 170 -0.71 -19.78 15.45
N GLY A 171 -1.40 -18.65 15.43
CA GLY A 171 -1.33 -17.66 16.51
C GLY A 171 0.05 -17.03 16.67
N LEU A 172 0.80 -16.87 15.57
CA LEU A 172 2.10 -16.22 15.58
C LEU A 172 1.92 -14.75 15.97
N THR A 173 2.58 -14.31 17.04
CA THR A 173 2.59 -12.89 17.45
C THR A 173 3.93 -12.22 17.21
N GLN A 174 4.95 -13.01 16.84
CA GLN A 174 6.30 -12.53 16.52
C GLN A 174 6.96 -13.43 15.49
N ALA A 175 7.78 -12.86 14.63
CA ALA A 175 8.71 -13.60 13.77
C ALA A 175 10.05 -12.88 13.63
N ARG A 176 11.12 -13.67 13.43
CA ARG A 176 12.45 -13.22 13.03
C ARG A 176 12.75 -13.77 11.65
N LEU A 177 12.85 -12.88 10.68
CA LEU A 177 12.98 -13.23 9.27
C LEU A 177 14.38 -12.87 8.76
N PRO A 178 15.18 -13.85 8.30
CA PRO A 178 16.56 -13.63 7.89
C PRO A 178 16.63 -12.86 6.56
N ALA A 179 16.58 -11.52 6.62
CA ALA A 179 16.56 -10.62 5.47
C ALA A 179 17.79 -10.80 4.55
N TYR A 180 18.93 -11.24 5.09
CA TYR A 180 20.12 -11.53 4.28
C TYR A 180 19.89 -12.59 3.18
N LYS A 181 18.93 -13.50 3.38
CA LYS A 181 18.57 -14.52 2.37
C LYS A 181 17.93 -13.92 1.13
N LEU A 182 17.32 -12.75 1.23
CA LEU A 182 16.78 -12.04 0.08
C LEU A 182 17.89 -11.44 -0.80
N GLY A 183 19.07 -11.17 -0.22
CA GLY A 183 20.17 -10.51 -0.90
C GLY A 183 19.88 -9.03 -1.19
N LYS A 184 20.66 -8.41 -2.09
CA LYS A 184 20.47 -7.01 -2.49
C LYS A 184 19.32 -6.92 -3.50
N GLN A 185 18.14 -6.49 -3.05
CA GLN A 185 16.90 -6.52 -3.85
C GLN A 185 16.41 -5.14 -4.30
N GLY A 186 16.85 -4.06 -3.65
CA GLY A 186 16.29 -2.72 -3.84
C GLY A 186 15.01 -2.44 -3.04
N PHE A 187 14.21 -3.46 -2.73
CA PHE A 187 13.05 -3.36 -1.84
C PHE A 187 12.82 -4.66 -1.06
N MET A 188 12.06 -4.53 0.00
CA MET A 188 11.44 -5.64 0.75
C MET A 188 10.01 -5.24 1.09
N ARG A 189 9.07 -6.17 0.94
CA ARG A 189 7.67 -6.02 1.32
C ARG A 189 7.31 -7.03 2.40
N LEU A 190 6.76 -6.55 3.51
CA LEU A 190 6.24 -7.39 4.57
C LEU A 190 4.73 -7.62 4.36
N THR A 191 4.30 -8.87 4.50
CA THR A 191 2.88 -9.25 4.55
C THR A 191 2.65 -10.10 5.78
N VAL A 192 1.60 -9.78 6.53
CA VAL A 192 1.13 -10.56 7.68
C VAL A 192 -0.30 -11.01 7.41
N VAL A 193 -0.55 -12.30 7.56
CA VAL A 193 -1.84 -12.93 7.27
C VAL A 193 -2.38 -13.55 8.55
N ASP A 194 -3.62 -13.24 8.91
CA ASP A 194 -4.30 -13.85 10.04
C ASP A 194 -5.11 -15.09 9.62
N ALA A 195 -5.95 -15.60 10.52
CA ALA A 195 -6.75 -16.81 10.26
C ALA A 195 -7.91 -16.59 9.26
N ARG A 196 -8.17 -15.34 8.88
CA ARG A 196 -9.22 -14.98 7.92
C ARG A 196 -8.71 -14.91 6.48
N GLY A 197 -7.38 -14.81 6.29
CA GLY A 197 -6.71 -14.72 5.00
C GLY A 197 -6.35 -13.30 4.60
#